data_a0564a037d75c7500e39938cceeb596c
#
_entry.id   a0564a037d75c7500e39938cceeb596c
#
_cell.length_a   1.000
_cell.length_b   1.000
_cell.length_c   1.000
_cell.angle_alpha   90.00
_cell.angle_beta   90.00
_cell.angle_gamma   90.00
#
_symmetry.space_group_name_H-M   'P 1'
#
loop_
_entity.id
_entity.type
_entity.pdbx_description
1 polymer ?
#
loop_
_entity_poly.entity_id
_entity_poly.type
_entity_poly.pdbx_seq_one_letter_code
_entity_poly.pdbx_strand_id
1 'polypeptide(L)'
;MRKFLFLISLLVLQGAMAQGYEAYFTQAALRLDFYLYGTKHTTQVALKAMRQEPFFGGSHTNLIHPNYGEYRIQVLEPASAKVLYSKGFITLLEEWQSLETDETKTEFFEVPLQVPYPKALVKVNFDRRQTDGNFKTIFSTSIDPTDYRIVKEAPLQFPIKRILDNGAAEKKVDIAVLPEGYTLEQMDKFVADTQRL
;
A
#
# COMPACT_ATOMS: atom_id res chain seq x y z
N MET A 1 40.99 -33.53 -0.06
CA MET A 1 39.54 -33.70 0.11
C MET A 1 38.90 -32.63 0.99
N ARG A 2 39.49 -32.13 2.08
CA ARG A 2 38.91 -31.06 2.96
C ARG A 2 38.68 -29.68 2.29
N LYS A 3 39.50 -29.31 1.29
CA LYS A 3 39.38 -28.03 0.59
C LYS A 3 38.23 -28.02 -0.45
N PHE A 4 37.82 -29.15 -0.96
CA PHE A 4 36.72 -29.24 -1.92
C PHE A 4 35.33 -29.14 -1.26
N LEU A 5 35.20 -29.59 -0.02
CA LEU A 5 33.98 -29.48 0.78
C LEU A 5 33.69 -28.00 1.18
N PHE A 6 34.75 -27.21 1.37
CA PHE A 6 34.60 -25.79 1.70
C PHE A 6 34.09 -24.95 0.51
N LEU A 7 34.46 -25.32 -0.72
CA LEU A 7 33.98 -24.64 -1.94
C LEU A 7 32.53 -24.96 -2.24
N ILE A 8 32.04 -26.15 -1.95
CA ILE A 8 30.63 -26.54 -2.13
C ILE A 8 29.75 -25.86 -1.11
N SER A 9 30.20 -25.66 0.14
CA SER A 9 29.43 -24.94 1.16
C SER A 9 29.30 -23.43 0.83
N LEU A 10 30.29 -22.85 0.15
CA LEU A 10 30.22 -21.44 -0.28
C LEU A 10 29.24 -21.23 -1.46
N LEU A 11 29.09 -22.22 -2.32
CA LEU A 11 28.15 -22.19 -3.45
C LEU A 11 26.68 -22.36 -3.00
N VAL A 12 26.43 -23.05 -1.90
CA VAL A 12 25.06 -23.23 -1.36
C VAL A 12 24.59 -21.97 -0.62
N LEU A 13 25.50 -21.14 -0.10
CA LEU A 13 25.13 -19.87 0.55
C LEU A 13 24.75 -18.75 -0.42
N GLN A 14 25.02 -18.89 -1.71
CA GLN A 14 24.61 -17.87 -2.72
C GLN A 14 23.15 -18.00 -3.18
N GLY A 15 22.43 -19.04 -2.74
CA GLY A 15 21.02 -19.26 -3.12
C GLY A 15 19.96 -18.56 -2.27
N ALA A 16 20.36 -17.90 -1.18
CA ALA A 16 19.42 -17.13 -0.34
C ALA A 16 19.40 -15.64 -0.73
N MET A 17 19.35 -15.34 -2.03
CA MET A 17 18.96 -14.02 -2.47
C MET A 17 17.51 -13.80 -2.02
N ALA A 18 17.29 -12.78 -1.21
CA ALA A 18 15.92 -12.34 -0.92
C ALA A 18 15.19 -12.20 -2.26
N GLN A 19 14.15 -13.01 -2.48
CA GLN A 19 13.34 -12.88 -3.68
C GLN A 19 12.79 -11.46 -3.69
N GLY A 20 13.27 -10.64 -4.64
CA GLY A 20 12.95 -9.22 -4.73
C GLY A 20 11.48 -9.00 -5.12
N TYR A 21 11.09 -7.76 -5.19
CA TYR A 21 9.77 -7.30 -5.60
C TYR A 21 9.22 -8.06 -6.81
N GLU A 22 10.04 -8.21 -7.84
CA GLU A 22 9.64 -8.79 -9.12
C GLU A 22 9.35 -10.31 -9.08
N ALA A 23 9.73 -11.00 -8.01
CA ALA A 23 9.36 -12.39 -7.83
C ALA A 23 7.85 -12.55 -7.55
N TYR A 24 7.24 -11.58 -6.88
CA TYR A 24 5.86 -11.66 -6.39
C TYR A 24 4.91 -10.66 -7.04
N PHE A 25 5.43 -9.53 -7.55
CA PHE A 25 4.62 -8.38 -7.97
C PHE A 25 4.95 -7.92 -9.39
N THR A 26 3.98 -7.26 -10.01
CA THR A 26 4.13 -6.52 -11.28
C THR A 26 4.40 -5.05 -10.99
N GLN A 27 4.57 -4.21 -12.03
CA GLN A 27 4.72 -2.76 -11.88
C GLN A 27 3.40 -2.05 -11.55
N ALA A 28 2.25 -2.74 -11.69
CA ALA A 28 0.94 -2.20 -11.40
C ALA A 28 0.66 -2.14 -9.88
N ALA A 29 -0.33 -1.35 -9.49
CA ALA A 29 -0.88 -1.38 -8.14
C ALA A 29 -2.21 -2.15 -8.10
N LEU A 30 -2.47 -2.82 -6.99
CA LEU A 30 -3.78 -3.29 -6.60
C LEU A 30 -4.35 -2.31 -5.59
N ARG A 31 -5.36 -1.52 -6.00
CA ARG A 31 -6.13 -0.68 -5.10
C ARG A 31 -7.29 -1.46 -4.55
N LEU A 32 -7.39 -1.48 -3.23
CA LEU A 32 -8.46 -2.10 -2.46
C LEU A 32 -9.25 -0.99 -1.79
N ASP A 33 -10.47 -0.76 -2.25
CA ASP A 33 -11.36 0.23 -1.64
C ASP A 33 -12.15 -0.45 -0.53
N PHE A 34 -11.90 -0.05 0.72
CA PHE A 34 -12.60 -0.57 1.89
C PHE A 34 -13.63 0.42 2.42
N TYR A 35 -14.66 -0.09 3.07
CA TYR A 35 -15.42 0.62 4.06
C TYR A 35 -14.93 0.22 5.45
N LEU A 36 -14.56 1.22 6.26
CA LEU A 36 -14.47 1.09 7.71
C LEU A 36 -15.70 1.73 8.31
N TYR A 37 -16.38 1.01 9.19
CA TYR A 37 -17.60 1.50 9.81
C TYR A 37 -17.78 0.91 11.21
N GLY A 38 -18.57 1.60 12.02
CA GLY A 38 -18.86 1.14 13.38
C GLY A 38 -19.38 2.24 14.25
N THR A 39 -19.53 1.92 15.53
CA THR A 39 -19.86 2.87 16.60
C THR A 39 -18.58 3.41 17.23
N LYS A 40 -18.72 4.27 18.22
CA LYS A 40 -17.60 4.75 19.05
C LYS A 40 -16.67 3.62 19.54
N HIS A 41 -17.22 2.42 19.79
CA HIS A 41 -16.49 1.30 20.42
C HIS A 41 -16.25 0.12 19.48
N THR A 42 -16.82 0.12 18.28
CA THR A 42 -16.74 -1.01 17.36
C THR A 42 -16.13 -0.58 16.03
N THR A 43 -15.40 -1.50 15.39
CA THR A 43 -14.86 -1.31 14.04
C THR A 43 -15.10 -2.55 13.23
N GLN A 44 -15.70 -2.36 12.06
CA GLN A 44 -15.92 -3.38 11.06
C GLN A 44 -15.30 -2.96 9.73
N VAL A 45 -14.95 -3.93 8.91
CA VAL A 45 -14.30 -3.71 7.60
C VAL A 45 -15.08 -4.49 6.54
N ALA A 46 -15.34 -3.84 5.41
CA ALA A 46 -15.87 -4.48 4.23
C ALA A 46 -15.07 -4.08 2.99
N LEU A 47 -14.75 -5.03 2.12
CA LEU A 47 -14.15 -4.75 0.83
C LEU A 47 -15.23 -4.31 -0.15
N LYS A 48 -15.14 -3.06 -0.63
CA LYS A 48 -16.06 -2.45 -1.58
C LYS A 48 -15.72 -2.77 -3.03
N ALA A 49 -14.44 -2.61 -3.40
CA ALA A 49 -13.98 -2.78 -4.77
C ALA A 49 -12.49 -3.15 -4.84
N MET A 50 -12.12 -3.77 -5.95
CA MET A 50 -10.74 -4.08 -6.31
C MET A 50 -10.44 -3.45 -7.67
N ARG A 51 -9.30 -2.76 -7.77
CA ARG A 51 -8.88 -2.07 -9.00
C ARG A 51 -7.42 -2.35 -9.30
N GLN A 52 -7.11 -2.57 -10.57
CA GLN A 52 -5.74 -2.57 -11.06
C GLN A 52 -5.43 -1.18 -11.59
N GLU A 53 -4.52 -0.48 -10.93
CA GLU A 53 -4.00 0.79 -11.39
C GLU A 53 -2.68 0.59 -12.15
N PRO A 54 -2.36 1.46 -13.13
CA PRO A 54 -1.25 1.23 -14.04
C PRO A 54 0.12 1.15 -13.39
N PHE A 55 0.31 1.81 -12.24
CA PHE A 55 1.60 1.96 -11.60
C PHE A 55 1.50 1.88 -10.07
N PHE A 56 2.46 1.17 -9.44
CA PHE A 56 2.64 1.17 -8.00
C PHE A 56 3.74 2.16 -7.62
N GLY A 57 3.37 3.28 -7.02
CA GLY A 57 4.29 4.35 -6.63
C GLY A 57 5.08 4.10 -5.34
N GLY A 58 4.87 2.96 -4.66
CA GLY A 58 5.60 2.62 -3.44
C GLY A 58 6.99 2.03 -3.69
N SER A 59 7.75 1.83 -2.61
CA SER A 59 9.10 1.25 -2.67
C SER A 59 9.07 -0.19 -3.18
N HIS A 60 9.98 -0.53 -4.10
CA HIS A 60 10.22 -1.90 -4.55
C HIS A 60 11.29 -2.62 -3.70
N THR A 61 11.95 -1.92 -2.81
CA THR A 61 13.02 -2.47 -1.96
C THR A 61 12.62 -2.56 -0.49
N ASN A 62 11.73 -1.70 -0.02
CA ASN A 62 11.19 -1.69 1.34
C ASN A 62 9.73 -2.14 1.33
N LEU A 63 9.50 -3.44 1.26
CA LEU A 63 8.16 -4.04 1.16
C LEU A 63 7.50 -4.26 2.53
N ILE A 64 8.29 -4.35 3.58
CA ILE A 64 7.80 -4.53 4.95
C ILE A 64 8.07 -3.24 5.71
N HIS A 65 7.06 -2.37 5.71
CA HIS A 65 7.13 -1.11 6.42
C HIS A 65 7.08 -1.32 7.94
N PRO A 66 7.64 -0.39 8.73
CA PRO A 66 7.44 -0.37 10.17
C PRO A 66 5.95 -0.37 10.52
N ASN A 67 5.62 -1.02 11.64
CA ASN A 67 4.24 -1.15 12.12
C ASN A 67 3.77 0.16 12.78
N TYR A 68 3.64 1.25 12.03
CA TYR A 68 3.07 2.50 12.49
C TYR A 68 1.54 2.51 12.33
N GLY A 69 0.87 3.40 13.07
CA GLY A 69 -0.58 3.61 12.98
C GLY A 69 -1.42 2.56 13.70
N GLU A 70 -2.72 2.75 13.65
CA GLU A 70 -3.73 1.90 14.30
C GLU A 70 -4.11 0.68 13.47
N TYR A 71 -3.87 0.75 12.17
CA TYR A 71 -4.17 -0.32 11.23
C TYR A 71 -2.93 -0.74 10.45
N ARG A 72 -3.03 -1.95 9.90
CA ARG A 72 -2.03 -2.51 9.01
C ARG A 72 -2.69 -3.33 7.92
N ILE A 73 -2.27 -3.15 6.68
CA ILE A 73 -2.56 -4.07 5.58
C ILE A 73 -1.36 -4.97 5.35
N GLN A 74 -1.61 -6.27 5.13
CA GLN A 74 -0.59 -7.25 4.77
C GLN A 74 -1.02 -8.03 3.55
N VAL A 75 -0.06 -8.31 2.66
CA VAL A 75 -0.20 -9.26 1.55
C VAL A 75 0.68 -10.46 1.88
N LEU A 76 0.08 -11.65 1.89
CA LEU A 76 0.75 -12.88 2.29
C LEU A 76 0.68 -13.94 1.18
N GLU A 77 1.70 -14.76 1.10
CA GLU A 77 1.67 -16.00 0.34
C GLU A 77 0.75 -17.01 1.04
N PRO A 78 -0.29 -17.54 0.37
CA PRO A 78 -1.29 -18.38 1.06
C PRO A 78 -0.74 -19.66 1.67
N ALA A 79 0.23 -20.32 0.98
CA ALA A 79 0.74 -21.61 1.38
C ALA A 79 1.67 -21.55 2.61
N SER A 80 2.51 -20.52 2.70
CA SER A 80 3.53 -20.38 3.74
C SER A 80 3.17 -19.35 4.82
N ALA A 81 2.13 -18.56 4.59
CA ALA A 81 1.80 -17.36 5.38
C ALA A 81 2.95 -16.33 5.44
N LYS A 82 3.93 -16.41 4.53
CA LYS A 82 5.01 -15.44 4.42
C LYS A 82 4.43 -14.08 4.05
N VAL A 83 4.78 -13.05 4.81
CA VAL A 83 4.42 -11.67 4.49
C VAL A 83 5.27 -11.19 3.32
N LEU A 84 4.61 -10.81 2.23
CA LEU A 84 5.21 -10.31 1.00
C LEU A 84 5.23 -8.77 0.97
N TYR A 85 4.22 -8.15 1.58
CA TYR A 85 4.10 -6.70 1.71
C TYR A 85 3.35 -6.36 3.00
N SER A 86 3.75 -5.28 3.65
CA SER A 86 3.08 -4.76 4.85
C SER A 86 3.19 -3.26 4.93
N LYS A 87 2.07 -2.58 5.26
CA LYS A 87 2.03 -1.12 5.47
C LYS A 87 1.09 -0.78 6.61
N GLY A 88 1.59 -0.01 7.57
CA GLY A 88 0.77 0.58 8.63
C GLY A 88 0.14 1.90 8.18
N PHE A 89 -1.03 2.26 8.73
CA PHE A 89 -1.76 3.48 8.43
C PHE A 89 -2.73 3.84 9.56
N ILE A 90 -3.31 5.04 9.47
CA ILE A 90 -4.39 5.53 10.31
C ILE A 90 -5.58 5.93 9.42
N THR A 91 -6.77 6.08 10.00
CA THR A 91 -7.97 6.49 9.28
C THR A 91 -8.75 7.56 10.05
N LEU A 92 -9.73 8.19 9.39
CA LEU A 92 -10.60 9.17 10.03
C LEU A 92 -11.58 8.51 11.03
N LEU A 93 -11.76 7.18 10.99
CA LEU A 93 -12.66 6.50 11.92
C LEU A 93 -12.19 6.66 13.38
N GLU A 94 -10.86 6.57 13.66
CA GLU A 94 -10.34 6.74 15.02
C GLU A 94 -10.50 8.17 15.51
N GLU A 95 -10.27 9.15 14.65
CA GLU A 95 -10.49 10.55 14.99
C GLU A 95 -11.95 10.79 15.35
N TRP A 96 -12.87 10.32 14.50
CA TRP A 96 -14.30 10.40 14.77
C TRP A 96 -14.68 9.67 16.07
N GLN A 97 -14.21 8.43 16.27
CA GLN A 97 -14.47 7.65 17.49
C GLN A 97 -14.00 8.36 18.76
N SER A 98 -12.92 9.14 18.68
CA SER A 98 -12.40 9.89 19.83
C SER A 98 -13.26 11.12 20.18
N LEU A 99 -13.95 11.69 19.20
CA LEU A 99 -14.76 12.92 19.35
C LEU A 99 -16.24 12.65 19.56
N GLU A 100 -16.74 11.49 19.09
CA GLU A 100 -18.18 11.16 19.15
C GLU A 100 -18.63 10.93 20.59
N THR A 101 -19.78 11.51 20.95
CA THR A 101 -20.40 11.40 22.28
C THR A 101 -21.60 10.46 22.31
N ASP A 102 -22.25 10.24 21.16
CA ASP A 102 -23.35 9.29 21.02
C ASP A 102 -22.81 7.88 20.77
N GLU A 103 -22.91 7.01 21.75
CA GLU A 103 -22.41 5.63 21.69
C GLU A 103 -23.18 4.73 20.71
N THR A 104 -24.38 5.15 20.31
CA THR A 104 -25.26 4.36 19.41
C THR A 104 -25.06 4.73 17.94
N LYS A 105 -24.50 5.90 17.67
CA LYS A 105 -24.27 6.38 16.30
C LYS A 105 -23.27 5.50 15.57
N THR A 106 -23.59 5.18 14.33
CA THR A 106 -22.71 4.47 13.39
C THR A 106 -22.26 5.41 12.29
N GLU A 107 -20.98 5.36 11.94
CA GLU A 107 -20.40 6.15 10.86
C GLU A 107 -19.62 5.27 9.89
N PHE A 108 -19.47 5.72 8.64
CA PHE A 108 -18.81 5.01 7.53
C PHE A 108 -17.71 5.88 6.91
N PHE A 109 -16.55 5.27 6.71
CA PHE A 109 -15.41 5.92 6.05
C PHE A 109 -14.92 5.06 4.90
N GLU A 110 -14.70 5.67 3.74
CA GLU A 110 -14.02 5.03 2.62
C GLU A 110 -12.50 5.09 2.85
N VAL A 111 -11.85 3.94 2.72
CA VAL A 111 -10.40 3.81 2.91
C VAL A 111 -9.81 3.10 1.69
N PRO A 112 -9.34 3.84 0.68
CA PRO A 112 -8.60 3.26 -0.42
C PRO A 112 -7.17 2.94 -0.01
N LEU A 113 -6.74 1.70 -0.22
CA LEU A 113 -5.38 1.25 0.06
C LEU A 113 -4.74 0.68 -1.20
N GLN A 114 -3.53 1.11 -1.49
CA GLN A 114 -2.72 0.54 -2.56
C GLN A 114 -1.69 -0.44 -2.00
N VAL A 115 -1.60 -1.60 -2.64
CA VAL A 115 -0.55 -2.59 -2.46
C VAL A 115 0.04 -2.94 -3.83
N PRO A 116 1.24 -3.52 -3.92
CA PRO A 116 1.76 -4.00 -5.19
C PRO A 116 0.84 -5.04 -5.83
N TYR A 117 0.66 -5.02 -7.15
CA TYR A 117 -0.20 -5.96 -7.85
C TYR A 117 0.44 -7.35 -7.90
N PRO A 118 -0.18 -8.39 -7.29
CA PRO A 118 0.41 -9.71 -7.19
C PRO A 118 0.42 -10.46 -8.53
N LYS A 119 1.41 -11.33 -8.74
CA LYS A 119 1.51 -12.23 -9.91
C LYS A 119 0.73 -13.53 -9.74
N ALA A 120 0.39 -13.89 -8.51
CA ALA A 120 -0.31 -15.12 -8.14
C ALA A 120 -1.32 -14.86 -7.02
N LEU A 121 -2.12 -15.87 -6.69
CA LEU A 121 -3.06 -15.83 -5.57
C LEU A 121 -2.35 -15.38 -4.28
N VAL A 122 -2.93 -14.40 -3.61
CA VAL A 122 -2.46 -13.88 -2.31
C VAL A 122 -3.58 -13.86 -1.29
N LYS A 123 -3.21 -13.86 -0.04
CA LYS A 123 -4.10 -13.54 1.07
C LYS A 123 -3.83 -12.10 1.50
N VAL A 124 -4.87 -11.31 1.68
CA VAL A 124 -4.80 -9.94 2.21
C VAL A 124 -5.44 -9.92 3.58
N ASN A 125 -4.69 -9.45 4.57
CA ASN A 125 -5.18 -9.21 5.91
C ASN A 125 -5.29 -7.70 6.17
N PHE A 126 -6.36 -7.30 6.82
CA PHE A 126 -6.55 -5.97 7.40
C PHE A 126 -6.53 -6.15 8.92
N ASP A 127 -5.50 -5.60 9.54
CA ASP A 127 -5.27 -5.76 10.98
C ASP A 127 -5.56 -4.46 11.72
N ARG A 128 -6.03 -4.56 12.97
CA ARG A 128 -6.18 -3.45 13.91
C ARG A 128 -5.26 -3.65 15.10
N ARG A 129 -4.62 -2.57 15.54
CA ARG A 129 -3.82 -2.55 16.77
C ARG A 129 -4.73 -2.71 17.96
N GLN A 130 -4.29 -3.55 18.90
CA GLN A 130 -4.97 -3.77 20.18
C GLN A 130 -4.32 -2.89 21.27
N THR A 131 -4.96 -2.81 22.42
CA THR A 131 -4.47 -2.04 23.57
C THR A 131 -3.11 -2.51 24.11
N ASP A 132 -2.75 -3.77 23.87
CA ASP A 132 -1.44 -4.35 24.20
C ASP A 132 -0.35 -4.04 23.17
N GLY A 133 -0.70 -3.26 22.13
CA GLY A 133 0.20 -2.89 21.02
C GLY A 133 0.31 -3.93 19.89
N ASN A 134 -0.23 -5.14 20.09
CA ASN A 134 -0.23 -6.19 19.08
C ASN A 134 -1.30 -5.94 18.00
N PHE A 135 -1.08 -6.48 16.80
CA PHE A 135 -2.07 -6.44 15.74
C PHE A 135 -2.96 -7.69 15.74
N LYS A 136 -4.25 -7.49 15.56
CA LYS A 136 -5.24 -8.54 15.36
C LYS A 136 -5.89 -8.37 13.99
N THR A 137 -5.95 -9.43 13.20
CA THR A 137 -6.68 -9.43 11.92
C THR A 137 -8.17 -9.29 12.17
N ILE A 138 -8.78 -8.25 11.62
CA ILE A 138 -10.21 -7.96 11.70
C ILE A 138 -10.95 -8.23 10.38
N PHE A 139 -10.21 -8.33 9.26
CA PHE A 139 -10.74 -8.75 7.96
C PHE A 139 -9.65 -9.50 7.19
N SER A 140 -10.05 -10.50 6.40
CA SER A 140 -9.16 -11.27 5.56
C SER A 140 -9.88 -11.73 4.30
N THR A 141 -9.18 -11.67 3.17
CA THR A 141 -9.69 -12.16 1.88
C THR A 141 -8.55 -12.74 1.05
N SER A 142 -8.90 -13.67 0.15
CA SER A 142 -7.99 -14.15 -0.88
C SER A 142 -8.25 -13.40 -2.19
N ILE A 143 -7.19 -12.99 -2.88
CA ILE A 143 -7.28 -12.25 -4.13
C ILE A 143 -6.47 -13.00 -5.19
N ASP A 144 -7.18 -13.46 -6.20
CA ASP A 144 -6.61 -13.98 -7.44
C ASP A 144 -6.41 -12.78 -8.40
N PRO A 145 -5.20 -12.52 -8.90
CA PRO A 145 -4.97 -11.40 -9.83
C PRO A 145 -5.72 -11.55 -11.17
N THR A 146 -6.27 -12.71 -11.46
CA THR A 146 -7.09 -12.96 -12.66
C THR A 146 -8.60 -12.81 -12.43
N ASP A 147 -9.01 -12.44 -11.20
CA ASP A 147 -10.42 -12.26 -10.86
C ASP A 147 -11.04 -11.15 -11.72
N TYR A 148 -12.13 -11.48 -12.41
CA TYR A 148 -12.85 -10.56 -13.28
C TYR A 148 -13.44 -9.33 -12.56
N ARG A 149 -13.60 -9.40 -11.25
CA ARG A 149 -14.08 -8.30 -10.41
C ARG A 149 -13.01 -7.21 -10.19
N ILE A 150 -11.75 -7.48 -10.55
CA ILE A 150 -10.69 -6.48 -10.53
C ILE A 150 -10.84 -5.59 -11.76
N VAL A 151 -11.34 -4.37 -11.56
CA VAL A 151 -11.51 -3.39 -12.63
C VAL A 151 -10.15 -2.83 -13.03
N LYS A 152 -9.79 -2.94 -14.32
CA LYS A 152 -8.58 -2.31 -14.85
C LYS A 152 -8.85 -0.85 -15.13
N GLU A 153 -8.11 0.03 -14.45
CA GLU A 153 -8.22 1.47 -14.67
C GLU A 153 -7.22 1.92 -15.74
N ALA A 154 -7.73 2.76 -16.66
CA ALA A 154 -6.85 3.42 -17.62
C ALA A 154 -6.03 4.54 -16.93
N PRO A 155 -4.79 4.81 -17.38
CA PRO A 155 -4.03 5.93 -16.89
C PRO A 155 -4.79 7.24 -17.11
N LEU A 156 -4.94 8.03 -16.04
CA LEU A 156 -5.50 9.38 -16.16
C LEU A 156 -4.47 10.29 -16.84
N GLN A 157 -4.95 11.10 -17.77
CA GLN A 157 -4.13 12.05 -18.52
C GLN A 157 -4.27 13.44 -17.88
N PHE A 158 -3.26 13.86 -17.13
CA PHE A 158 -3.16 15.22 -16.59
C PHE A 158 -1.94 15.92 -17.17
N PRO A 159 -1.98 17.24 -17.38
CA PRO A 159 -0.79 18.02 -17.68
C PRO A 159 0.16 17.99 -16.48
N ILE A 160 1.32 17.36 -16.63
CA ILE A 160 2.32 17.25 -15.57
C ILE A 160 3.55 18.03 -15.98
N LYS A 161 4.04 18.89 -15.10
CA LYS A 161 5.32 19.57 -15.23
C LYS A 161 6.30 19.02 -14.19
N ARG A 162 7.35 18.32 -14.64
CA ARG A 162 8.42 17.89 -13.75
C ARG A 162 9.33 19.09 -13.45
N ILE A 163 9.45 19.42 -12.17
CA ILE A 163 10.27 20.53 -11.66
C ILE A 163 11.67 20.03 -11.29
N LEU A 164 11.75 18.87 -10.64
CA LEU A 164 12.98 18.25 -10.18
C LEU A 164 12.96 16.76 -10.53
N ASP A 165 14.10 16.24 -10.94
CA ASP A 165 14.30 14.81 -11.20
C ASP A 165 15.52 14.31 -10.41
N ASN A 166 15.27 13.55 -9.35
CA ASN A 166 16.30 12.94 -8.50
C ASN A 166 16.48 11.44 -8.75
N GLY A 167 15.89 10.91 -9.82
CA GLY A 167 15.96 9.51 -10.20
C GLY A 167 14.63 8.77 -10.09
N ALA A 168 14.70 7.45 -10.14
CA ALA A 168 13.52 6.58 -10.26
C ALA A 168 12.63 6.61 -9.01
N ALA A 169 11.32 6.76 -9.20
CA ALA A 169 10.29 6.91 -8.17
C ALA A 169 10.31 5.79 -7.13
N GLU A 170 10.57 4.54 -7.56
CA GLU A 170 10.62 3.38 -6.66
C GLU A 170 11.80 3.41 -5.65
N LYS A 171 12.73 4.37 -5.80
CA LYS A 171 13.92 4.55 -4.94
C LYS A 171 13.99 5.91 -4.25
N LYS A 172 13.05 6.80 -4.54
CA LYS A 172 13.04 8.19 -4.08
C LYS A 172 11.67 8.55 -3.52
N VAL A 173 11.61 9.66 -2.83
CA VAL A 173 10.34 10.27 -2.42
C VAL A 173 9.90 11.21 -3.52
N ASP A 174 8.69 11.00 -4.03
CA ASP A 174 8.04 11.90 -4.97
C ASP A 174 7.21 12.94 -4.22
N ILE A 175 7.29 14.18 -4.66
CA ILE A 175 6.49 15.27 -4.14
C ILE A 175 5.63 15.79 -5.29
N ALA A 176 4.31 15.68 -5.16
CA ALA A 176 3.34 16.28 -6.07
C ALA A 176 2.82 17.60 -5.47
N VAL A 177 2.96 18.67 -6.21
CA VAL A 177 2.38 19.97 -5.85
C VAL A 177 1.15 20.20 -6.73
N LEU A 178 -0.01 20.42 -6.11
CA LEU A 178 -1.28 20.62 -6.78
C LEU A 178 -1.56 22.11 -6.95
N PRO A 179 -2.02 22.57 -8.14
CA PRO A 179 -2.23 23.99 -8.45
C PRO A 179 -3.57 24.51 -7.89
N GLU A 180 -3.88 24.24 -6.65
CA GLU A 180 -5.08 24.76 -6.03
C GLU A 180 -5.04 26.30 -5.96
N GLY A 181 -6.12 26.95 -6.38
CA GLY A 181 -6.22 28.42 -6.42
C GLY A 181 -5.61 29.08 -7.66
N TYR A 182 -5.06 28.32 -8.61
CA TYR A 182 -4.58 28.83 -9.91
C TYR A 182 -5.56 28.46 -11.03
N THR A 183 -5.78 29.39 -11.98
CA THR A 183 -6.51 29.07 -13.22
C THR A 183 -5.58 28.39 -14.24
N LEU A 184 -6.17 27.87 -15.32
CA LEU A 184 -5.39 27.23 -16.39
C LEU A 184 -4.38 28.21 -17.04
N GLU A 185 -4.78 29.50 -17.19
CA GLU A 185 -3.89 30.54 -17.74
C GLU A 185 -2.75 30.92 -16.78
N GLN A 186 -2.86 30.56 -15.50
CA GLN A 186 -1.86 30.86 -14.48
C GLN A 186 -0.87 29.74 -14.25
N MET A 187 -0.89 28.67 -15.07
CA MET A 187 -0.02 27.50 -14.87
C MET A 187 1.47 27.84 -14.92
N ASP A 188 1.89 28.79 -15.78
CA ASP A 188 3.30 29.23 -15.82
C ASP A 188 3.69 29.94 -14.49
N LYS A 189 2.78 30.75 -13.94
CA LYS A 189 2.99 31.38 -12.63
C LYS A 189 3.08 30.31 -11.53
N PHE A 190 2.19 29.32 -11.52
CA PHE A 190 2.21 28.21 -10.56
C PHE A 190 3.57 27.46 -10.60
N VAL A 191 4.07 27.15 -11.78
CA VAL A 191 5.37 26.49 -11.96
C VAL A 191 6.50 27.37 -11.38
N ALA A 192 6.49 28.68 -11.70
CA ALA A 192 7.51 29.60 -11.19
C ALA A 192 7.45 29.74 -9.66
N ASP A 193 6.25 29.76 -9.07
CA ASP A 193 6.06 29.84 -7.62
C ASP A 193 6.52 28.52 -6.95
N THR A 194 6.22 27.36 -7.53
CA THR A 194 6.68 26.05 -7.03
C THR A 194 8.21 25.89 -7.07
N GLN A 195 8.87 26.47 -8.08
CA GLN A 195 10.34 26.43 -8.19
C GLN A 195 11.08 27.26 -7.13
N ARG A 196 10.37 28.12 -6.39
CA ARG A 196 10.94 28.91 -5.31
C ARG A 196 10.88 28.23 -3.94
N LEU A 197 10.12 27.12 -3.84
CA LEU A 197 10.03 26.30 -2.62
C LEU A 197 11.27 25.40 -2.46
#